data_ecd85669040a4d9ba382f1c670b2a336
#
_entry.id   ecd85669040a4d9ba382f1c670b2a336
#
_cell.length_a   1.000
_cell.length_b   1.000
_cell.length_c   1.000
_cell.angle_alpha   90.00
_cell.angle_beta   90.00
_cell.angle_gamma   90.00
#
_symmetry.space_group_name_H-M   'P 1'
#
loop_
_entity.id
_entity.type
_entity.pdbx_description
1 polymer ?
#
loop_
_entity_poly.entity_id
_entity_poly.type
_entity_poly.pdbx_seq_one_letter_code
_entity_poly.pdbx_strand_id
1 'polypeptide(L)'
;MTIDEDKGIRPTRDVAALTADLCAALRTPKSEDEMCRLLTDLCTPAEIRTLAERWHVARLLDGTDLSYREVHEATGVSTTTIVRVARFLKQEAHQGYRLAIDTVDRAEGAGDVR
;
A
#
# COMPACT_ATOMS: atom_id res chain seq x y z
N MET A 1 -29.90 13.97 9.05
CA MET A 1 -29.38 12.73 8.48
C MET A 1 -29.70 11.54 9.38
N THR A 2 -30.17 10.48 8.79
CA THR A 2 -30.54 9.29 9.53
C THR A 2 -29.32 8.38 9.72
N ILE A 3 -29.12 7.89 10.94
CA ILE A 3 -28.07 6.93 11.24
C ILE A 3 -28.69 5.53 11.18
N ASP A 4 -28.04 4.62 10.47
CA ASP A 4 -28.47 3.24 10.39
C ASP A 4 -27.98 2.51 11.64
N GLU A 5 -28.81 2.45 12.65
CA GLU A 5 -28.45 1.84 13.94
C GLU A 5 -28.30 0.33 13.86
N ASP A 6 -28.95 -0.32 12.90
CA ASP A 6 -28.86 -1.78 12.73
C ASP A 6 -27.46 -2.21 12.35
N LYS A 7 -26.70 -1.35 11.66
CA LYS A 7 -25.32 -1.61 11.28
C LYS A 7 -24.30 -1.09 12.27
N GLY A 8 -24.76 -0.39 13.32
CA GLY A 8 -23.87 0.17 14.32
C GLY A 8 -22.99 1.30 13.84
N ILE A 9 -23.31 1.90 12.68
CA ILE A 9 -22.49 2.95 12.08
C ILE A 9 -22.76 4.28 12.78
N ARG A 10 -21.71 4.95 13.23
CA ARG A 10 -21.79 6.27 13.89
C ARG A 10 -20.83 7.24 13.22
N PRO A 11 -21.24 8.46 12.92
CA PRO A 11 -20.30 9.49 12.46
C PRO A 11 -19.24 9.74 13.52
N THR A 12 -18.00 9.95 13.10
CA THR A 12 -16.90 10.21 14.00
C THR A 12 -15.85 11.09 13.32
N ARG A 13 -15.10 11.84 14.13
CA ARG A 13 -13.92 12.59 13.69
C ARG A 13 -12.64 11.96 14.22
N ASP A 14 -12.74 10.85 14.93
CA ASP A 14 -11.59 10.17 15.49
C ASP A 14 -10.81 9.47 14.35
N VAL A 15 -9.63 10.00 14.05
CA VAL A 15 -8.80 9.48 12.96
C VAL A 15 -8.40 8.03 13.20
N ALA A 16 -8.15 7.65 14.44
CA ALA A 16 -7.79 6.26 14.74
C ALA A 16 -8.96 5.32 14.42
N ALA A 17 -10.18 5.70 14.75
CA ALA A 17 -11.36 4.91 14.43
C ALA A 17 -11.59 4.83 12.93
N LEU A 18 -11.44 5.95 12.22
CA LEU A 18 -11.57 5.98 10.76
C LEU A 18 -10.53 5.09 10.09
N THR A 19 -9.30 5.14 10.58
CA THR A 19 -8.22 4.33 10.02
C THR A 19 -8.44 2.85 10.25
N ALA A 20 -8.89 2.47 11.45
CA ALA A 20 -9.18 1.07 11.74
C ALA A 20 -10.29 0.53 10.85
N ASP A 21 -11.32 1.34 10.62
CA ASP A 21 -12.43 0.96 9.75
C ASP A 21 -11.98 0.80 8.31
N LEU A 22 -11.13 1.70 7.83
CA LEU A 22 -10.53 1.58 6.50
C LEU A 22 -9.70 0.30 6.39
N CYS A 23 -8.87 0.00 7.38
CA CYS A 23 -8.06 -1.22 7.36
C CYS A 23 -8.94 -2.46 7.29
N ALA A 24 -10.07 -2.46 8.00
CA ALA A 24 -11.02 -3.56 7.92
C ALA A 24 -11.57 -3.71 6.49
N ALA A 25 -11.91 -2.59 5.85
CA ALA A 25 -12.40 -2.62 4.46
C ALA A 25 -11.35 -3.16 3.50
N LEU A 26 -10.08 -2.76 3.67
CA LEU A 26 -9.00 -3.19 2.79
C LEU A 26 -8.70 -4.69 2.91
N ARG A 27 -9.19 -5.34 3.95
CA ARG A 27 -9.04 -6.80 4.12
C ARG A 27 -10.12 -7.61 3.41
N THR A 28 -11.16 -6.96 2.89
CA THR A 28 -12.31 -7.68 2.33
C THR A 28 -12.15 -8.16 0.89
N PRO A 29 -11.38 -7.49 0.01
CA PRO A 29 -11.26 -7.96 -1.37
C PRO A 29 -10.67 -9.36 -1.44
N LYS A 30 -11.26 -10.21 -2.28
CA LYS A 30 -10.85 -11.61 -2.44
C LYS A 30 -10.06 -11.86 -3.72
N SER A 31 -9.87 -10.81 -4.53
CA SER A 31 -9.12 -10.90 -5.78
C SER A 31 -8.47 -9.56 -6.08
N GLU A 32 -7.52 -9.55 -7.01
CA GLU A 32 -6.92 -8.30 -7.47
C GLU A 32 -7.97 -7.39 -8.10
N ASP A 33 -8.91 -7.97 -8.85
CA ASP A 33 -9.98 -7.20 -9.47
C ASP A 33 -10.82 -6.46 -8.42
N GLU A 34 -11.23 -7.18 -7.37
CA GLU A 34 -12.00 -6.58 -6.28
C GLU A 34 -11.21 -5.47 -5.57
N MET A 35 -9.92 -5.70 -5.32
CA MET A 35 -9.08 -4.68 -4.69
C MET A 35 -8.94 -3.44 -5.58
N CYS A 36 -8.72 -3.63 -6.88
CA CYS A 36 -8.63 -2.50 -7.82
C CYS A 36 -9.92 -1.70 -7.85
N ARG A 37 -11.06 -2.37 -7.80
CA ARG A 37 -12.36 -1.69 -7.76
C ARG A 37 -12.50 -0.87 -6.48
N LEU A 38 -12.14 -1.43 -5.33
CA LEU A 38 -12.20 -0.70 -4.06
C LEU A 38 -11.26 0.51 -4.06
N LEU A 39 -10.03 0.34 -4.54
CA LEU A 39 -9.07 1.46 -4.63
C LEU A 39 -9.57 2.54 -5.57
N THR A 40 -10.20 2.15 -6.69
CA THR A 40 -10.74 3.12 -7.65
C THR A 40 -11.86 3.94 -7.03
N ASP A 41 -12.68 3.33 -6.17
CA ASP A 41 -13.73 4.07 -5.46
C ASP A 41 -13.17 4.97 -4.35
N LEU A 42 -12.16 4.51 -3.62
CA LEU A 42 -11.59 5.24 -2.49
C LEU A 42 -10.68 6.38 -2.89
N CYS A 43 -9.92 6.20 -3.96
CA CYS A 43 -8.80 7.08 -4.31
C CYS A 43 -9.03 7.78 -5.63
N THR A 44 -8.48 8.98 -5.74
CA THR A 44 -8.37 9.63 -7.05
C THR A 44 -7.31 8.89 -7.88
N PRO A 45 -7.34 9.03 -9.22
CA PRO A 45 -6.27 8.45 -10.05
C PRO A 45 -4.87 8.88 -9.63
N ALA A 46 -4.70 10.13 -9.20
CA ALA A 46 -3.41 10.64 -8.74
C ALA A 46 -2.97 9.95 -7.45
N GLU A 47 -3.90 9.70 -6.54
CA GLU A 47 -3.60 8.98 -5.30
C GLU A 47 -3.20 7.54 -5.57
N ILE A 48 -3.90 6.86 -6.46
CA ILE A 48 -3.54 5.48 -6.86
C ILE A 48 -2.14 5.46 -7.44
N ARG A 49 -1.82 6.41 -8.32
CA ARG A 49 -0.50 6.51 -8.91
C ARG A 49 0.58 6.69 -7.86
N THR A 50 0.36 7.58 -6.90
CA THR A 50 1.31 7.81 -5.81
C THR A 50 1.54 6.54 -4.99
N LEU A 51 0.47 5.83 -4.64
CA LEU A 51 0.58 4.58 -3.89
C LEU A 51 1.33 3.52 -4.71
N ALA A 52 1.00 3.39 -5.99
CA ALA A 52 1.64 2.43 -6.88
C ALA A 52 3.13 2.73 -7.04
N GLU A 53 3.50 4.00 -7.18
CA GLU A 53 4.90 4.41 -7.27
C GLU A 53 5.67 4.08 -5.98
N ARG A 54 5.06 4.35 -4.83
CA ARG A 54 5.69 4.02 -3.54
C ARG A 54 5.92 2.52 -3.41
N TRP A 55 4.94 1.73 -3.76
CA TRP A 55 5.08 0.27 -3.72
C TRP A 55 6.18 -0.22 -4.65
N HIS A 56 6.22 0.28 -5.87
CA HIS A 56 7.23 -0.09 -6.84
C HIS A 56 8.64 0.26 -6.35
N VAL A 57 8.81 1.47 -5.80
CA VAL A 57 10.09 1.90 -5.23
C VAL A 57 10.50 0.98 -4.08
N ALA A 58 9.56 0.61 -3.21
CA ALA A 58 9.87 -0.32 -2.12
C ALA A 58 10.37 -1.65 -2.65
N ARG A 59 9.75 -2.18 -3.70
CA ARG A 59 10.18 -3.43 -4.34
C ARG A 59 11.59 -3.30 -4.93
N LEU A 60 11.88 -2.19 -5.59
CA LEU A 60 13.21 -1.97 -6.17
C LEU A 60 14.29 -1.81 -5.11
N LEU A 61 14.01 -1.06 -4.05
CA LEU A 61 14.99 -0.85 -2.98
C LEU A 61 15.27 -2.15 -2.21
N ASP A 62 14.29 -3.02 -2.09
CA ASP A 62 14.43 -4.29 -1.40
C ASP A 62 15.07 -5.37 -2.27
N GLY A 63 14.69 -5.42 -3.54
CA GLY A 63 15.02 -6.55 -4.42
C GLY A 63 16.18 -6.31 -5.38
N THR A 64 16.79 -5.12 -5.37
CA THR A 64 17.90 -4.80 -6.26
C THR A 64 18.98 -4.03 -5.52
N ASP A 65 20.14 -3.87 -6.16
CA ASP A 65 21.24 -3.07 -5.64
C ASP A 65 21.25 -1.64 -6.20
N LEU A 66 20.16 -1.22 -6.83
CA LEU A 66 20.07 0.11 -7.40
C LEU A 66 20.23 1.19 -6.33
N SER A 67 21.01 2.22 -6.64
CA SER A 67 21.09 3.40 -5.80
C SER A 67 19.80 4.21 -5.91
N TYR A 68 19.59 5.14 -4.98
CA TYR A 68 18.42 6.03 -5.04
C TYR A 68 18.39 6.83 -6.34
N ARG A 69 19.56 7.27 -6.79
CA ARG A 69 19.69 8.00 -8.05
C ARG A 69 19.28 7.13 -9.24
N GLU A 70 19.74 5.89 -9.25
CA GLU A 70 19.38 4.94 -10.30
C GLU A 70 17.89 4.62 -10.31
N VAL A 71 17.30 4.49 -9.12
CA VAL A 71 15.85 4.29 -9.01
C VAL A 71 15.10 5.51 -9.57
N HIS A 72 15.54 6.71 -9.21
CA HIS A 72 14.96 7.95 -9.75
C HIS A 72 15.04 7.99 -11.28
N GLU A 73 16.21 7.68 -11.83
CA GLU A 73 16.42 7.71 -13.29
C GLU A 73 15.57 6.66 -14.00
N ALA A 74 15.42 5.48 -13.40
CA ALA A 74 14.68 4.39 -14.02
C ALA A 74 13.16 4.57 -13.95
N THR A 75 12.66 5.22 -12.90
CA THR A 75 11.22 5.26 -12.62
C THR A 75 10.59 6.64 -12.83
N GLY A 76 11.39 7.69 -12.81
CA GLY A 76 10.87 9.06 -12.80
C GLY A 76 10.27 9.48 -11.45
N VAL A 77 10.27 8.60 -10.45
CA VAL A 77 9.76 8.93 -9.11
C VAL A 77 10.74 9.90 -8.44
N SER A 78 10.21 10.91 -7.75
CA SER A 78 11.04 11.94 -7.12
C SER A 78 11.95 11.38 -6.04
N THR A 79 13.11 12.01 -5.86
CA THR A 79 14.03 11.61 -4.80
C THR A 79 13.41 11.75 -3.42
N THR A 80 12.55 12.73 -3.20
CA THR A 80 11.83 12.92 -1.94
C THR A 80 10.97 11.68 -1.63
N THR A 81 10.25 11.18 -2.63
CA THR A 81 9.44 9.98 -2.47
C THR A 81 10.31 8.76 -2.18
N ILE A 82 11.42 8.62 -2.91
CA ILE A 82 12.33 7.49 -2.72
C ILE A 82 12.89 7.47 -1.30
N VAL A 83 13.33 8.62 -0.80
CA VAL A 83 13.86 8.74 0.57
C VAL A 83 12.79 8.39 1.60
N ARG A 84 11.56 8.87 1.40
CA ARG A 84 10.44 8.52 2.27
C ARG A 84 10.21 7.00 2.29
N VAL A 85 10.14 6.38 1.12
CA VAL A 85 9.91 4.94 1.03
C VAL A 85 11.03 4.17 1.71
N ALA A 86 12.28 4.56 1.47
CA ALA A 86 13.43 3.91 2.11
C ALA A 86 13.35 3.96 3.64
N ARG A 87 12.95 5.11 4.16
CA ARG A 87 12.79 5.28 5.61
C ARG A 87 11.73 4.32 6.18
N PHE A 88 10.58 4.23 5.55
CA PHE A 88 9.50 3.34 6.03
C PHE A 88 9.82 1.88 5.80
N LEU A 89 10.56 1.57 4.74
CA LEU A 89 10.97 0.19 4.48
C LEU A 89 12.03 -0.30 5.49
N LYS A 90 12.97 0.57 5.87
CA LYS A 90 14.20 0.15 6.58
C LYS A 90 14.28 0.61 8.04
N GLN A 91 13.67 1.74 8.40
CA GLN A 91 13.92 2.39 9.68
C GLN A 91 12.71 2.46 10.59
N GLU A 92 11.52 2.66 10.05
CA GLU A 92 10.31 2.80 10.87
C GLU A 92 9.84 1.45 11.41
N ALA A 93 9.23 1.48 12.59
CA ALA A 93 8.86 0.27 13.32
C ALA A 93 7.66 -0.48 12.71
N HIS A 94 6.89 0.18 11.85
CA HIS A 94 5.64 -0.40 11.32
C HIS A 94 5.85 -1.65 10.48
N GLN A 95 6.88 -1.68 9.64
CA GLN A 95 7.28 -2.81 8.81
C GLN A 95 6.17 -3.31 7.88
N GLY A 96 5.26 -2.42 7.48
CA GLY A 96 4.17 -2.78 6.55
C GLY A 96 4.67 -3.20 5.18
N TYR A 97 5.66 -2.49 4.63
CA TYR A 97 6.27 -2.91 3.36
C TYR A 97 6.89 -4.29 3.48
N ARG A 98 7.58 -4.57 4.59
CA ARG A 98 8.23 -5.86 4.79
C ARG A 98 7.22 -7.00 4.81
N LEU A 99 6.13 -6.83 5.53
CA LEU A 99 5.06 -7.83 5.57
C LEU A 99 4.47 -8.08 4.19
N ALA A 100 4.18 -7.02 3.44
CA ALA A 100 3.58 -7.14 2.13
C ALA A 100 4.53 -7.76 1.11
N ILE A 101 5.79 -7.32 1.09
CA ILE A 101 6.80 -7.85 0.17
C ILE A 101 7.01 -9.34 0.43
N ASP A 102 7.20 -9.71 1.69
CA ASP A 102 7.44 -11.11 2.04
C ASP A 102 6.25 -12.00 1.66
N THR A 103 5.04 -11.48 1.82
CA THR A 103 3.83 -12.22 1.46
C THR A 103 3.70 -12.41 -0.05
N VAL A 104 3.95 -11.34 -0.82
CA VAL A 104 3.92 -11.40 -2.29
C VAL A 104 5.01 -12.33 -2.80
N ASP A 105 6.22 -12.22 -2.26
CA ASP A 105 7.35 -13.06 -2.70
C ASP A 105 7.08 -14.53 -2.41
N ARG A 106 6.49 -14.87 -1.26
CA ARG A 106 6.12 -16.25 -0.96
C ARG A 106 5.07 -16.79 -1.93
N ALA A 107 4.07 -15.97 -2.26
CA ALA A 107 3.03 -16.36 -3.20
C ALA A 107 3.61 -16.59 -4.59
N GLU A 108 4.49 -15.71 -5.05
CA GLU A 108 5.16 -15.84 -6.34
C GLU A 108 6.09 -17.05 -6.36
N GLY A 109 6.86 -17.25 -5.29
CA GLY A 109 7.72 -18.40 -5.16
C GLY A 109 6.96 -19.71 -5.16
N ALA A 110 5.83 -19.76 -4.46
CA ALA A 110 4.95 -20.94 -4.46
C ALA A 110 4.36 -21.18 -5.86
N GLY A 111 4.02 -20.11 -6.57
CA GLY A 111 3.52 -20.21 -7.95
C GLY A 111 4.59 -20.68 -8.94
N ASP A 112 5.85 -20.38 -8.69
CA ASP A 112 6.97 -20.77 -9.54
C ASP A 112 7.43 -22.20 -9.29
N VAL A 113 7.09 -22.76 -8.15
CA VAL A 113 7.44 -24.14 -7.84
C VAL A 113 6.58 -25.08 -8.69
N ARG A 114 7.20 -25.91 -9.46
CA ARG A 114 6.54 -26.87 -10.38
C ARG A 114 6.79 -28.29 -9.93
#